data_22a92e79ee92be1e7c452016f88d521a
#
_entry.id   22a92e79ee92be1e7c452016f88d521a
#
_cell.length_a   1.000
_cell.length_b   1.000
_cell.length_c   1.000
_cell.angle_alpha   90.00
_cell.angle_beta   90.00
_cell.angle_gamma   90.00
#
_symmetry.space_group_name_H-M   'P 1'
#
loop_
_entity.id
_entity.type
_entity.pdbx_description
1 polymer ?
#
loop_
_entity_poly.entity_id
_entity_poly.type
_entity_poly.pdbx_seq_one_letter_code
_entity_poly.pdbx_strand_id
1 'polypeptide(L)'
;MIRTITATHYVTPLREGGSLPAIVEGDDDGTWVVKFRGAGQGVKALIAELAAGELARILGLPVPEIVFIHVDPRMAKTEPDPEIQDLLRRSEGLNLALDYLPGSIAFDPLADRSIATKTRLASAIVWFDALVTNVDRTARNTNLLVWHRELYMIDHGAALYFHHDWEQVEERSIAPFPQIRHHVLLRWASELREADAEMSAALTGDAIERVLAMIPDEWLGGVRREAYRDYLLRRLQSPRTWVEEAIGARALLL
;
A
#
# COMPACT_ATOMS: atom_id res chain seq x y z
N MET A 1 -0.20 -16.46 6.97
CA MET A 1 1.29 -16.35 6.95
C MET A 1 1.67 -16.05 5.52
N ILE A 2 2.45 -15.01 5.28
CA ILE A 2 2.94 -14.67 3.93
C ILE A 2 4.01 -15.70 3.55
N ARG A 3 3.92 -16.23 2.34
CA ARG A 3 4.93 -17.17 1.82
C ARG A 3 6.17 -16.42 1.33
N THR A 4 7.29 -17.11 1.32
CA THR A 4 8.57 -16.59 0.82
C THR A 4 8.96 -17.37 -0.43
N ILE A 5 9.34 -16.67 -1.47
CA ILE A 5 9.81 -17.22 -2.75
C ILE A 5 11.19 -16.66 -3.09
N THR A 6 11.81 -17.19 -4.13
CA THR A 6 13.10 -16.71 -4.65
C THR A 6 12.93 -16.20 -6.08
N ALA A 7 13.45 -15.00 -6.37
CA ALA A 7 13.51 -14.50 -7.74
C ALA A 7 14.47 -15.35 -8.57
N THR A 8 14.00 -15.91 -9.67
CA THR A 8 14.77 -16.77 -10.57
C THR A 8 15.22 -16.03 -11.83
N HIS A 9 14.40 -15.11 -12.33
CA HIS A 9 14.68 -14.35 -13.53
C HIS A 9 14.17 -12.92 -13.42
N TYR A 10 15.03 -11.94 -13.77
CA TYR A 10 14.64 -10.53 -13.91
C TYR A 10 14.11 -10.29 -15.31
N VAL A 11 12.87 -9.85 -15.43
CA VAL A 11 12.20 -9.68 -16.73
C VAL A 11 12.36 -8.26 -17.25
N THR A 12 11.88 -7.25 -16.50
CA THR A 12 11.93 -5.86 -16.95
C THR A 12 11.63 -4.88 -15.80
N PRO A 13 12.26 -3.69 -15.79
CA PRO A 13 11.87 -2.63 -14.86
C PRO A 13 10.53 -2.04 -15.24
N LEU A 14 9.74 -1.68 -14.23
CA LEU A 14 8.58 -0.80 -14.38
C LEU A 14 9.06 0.62 -14.10
N ARG A 15 9.22 1.41 -15.16
CA ARG A 15 9.80 2.77 -15.09
C ARG A 15 8.79 3.83 -14.59
N GLU A 16 7.71 3.41 -13.97
CA GLU A 16 6.69 4.29 -13.39
C GLU A 16 6.98 4.48 -11.89
N GLY A 17 7.24 5.72 -11.49
CA GLY A 17 7.52 6.09 -10.10
C GLY A 17 8.99 6.00 -9.67
N GLY A 18 9.32 6.66 -8.55
CA GLY A 18 10.70 6.79 -8.05
C GLY A 18 11.28 5.55 -7.36
N SER A 19 10.52 4.46 -7.24
CA SER A 19 10.95 3.22 -6.56
C SER A 19 11.47 2.14 -7.51
N LEU A 20 11.38 2.35 -8.84
CA LEU A 20 11.83 1.41 -9.89
C LEU A 20 11.46 -0.06 -9.60
N PRO A 21 10.17 -0.40 -9.41
CA PRO A 21 9.77 -1.78 -9.25
C PRO A 21 10.08 -2.58 -10.54
N ALA A 22 10.15 -3.91 -10.42
CA ALA A 22 10.43 -4.74 -11.59
C ALA A 22 9.55 -5.98 -11.63
N ILE A 23 9.30 -6.46 -12.85
CA ILE A 23 8.70 -7.77 -13.07
C ILE A 23 9.82 -8.83 -12.98
N VAL A 24 9.57 -9.86 -12.19
CA VAL A 24 10.46 -11.03 -12.05
C VAL A 24 9.66 -12.32 -12.12
N GLU A 25 10.32 -13.41 -12.45
CA GLU A 25 9.81 -14.77 -12.28
C GLU A 25 10.28 -15.31 -10.93
N GLY A 26 9.39 -16.03 -10.24
CA GLY A 26 9.68 -16.70 -8.97
C GLY A 26 10.02 -18.18 -9.16
N ASP A 27 10.54 -18.81 -8.12
CA ASP A 27 10.79 -20.27 -8.05
C ASP A 27 9.50 -21.09 -7.89
N ASP A 28 8.36 -20.42 -7.84
CA ASP A 28 7.01 -20.95 -7.80
C ASP A 28 6.30 -20.90 -9.18
N ASP A 29 7.06 -20.64 -10.25
CA ASP A 29 6.57 -20.42 -11.62
C ASP A 29 5.63 -19.20 -11.75
N GLY A 30 5.52 -18.37 -10.72
CA GLY A 30 4.74 -17.13 -10.69
C GLY A 30 5.49 -15.94 -11.29
N THR A 31 4.71 -14.96 -11.74
CA THR A 31 5.24 -13.65 -12.18
C THR A 31 4.89 -12.59 -11.13
N TRP A 32 5.87 -11.81 -10.71
CA TRP A 32 5.78 -10.94 -9.54
C TRP A 32 6.27 -9.54 -9.83
N VAL A 33 5.65 -8.54 -9.22
CA VAL A 33 6.15 -7.14 -9.19
C VAL A 33 6.92 -6.92 -7.90
N VAL A 34 8.25 -6.87 -8.01
CA VAL A 34 9.14 -6.68 -6.85
C VAL A 34 9.26 -5.22 -6.48
N LYS A 35 9.12 -4.94 -5.19
CA LYS A 35 9.46 -3.70 -4.52
C LYS A 35 10.80 -3.88 -3.81
N PHE A 36 11.80 -3.14 -4.22
CA PHE A 36 13.19 -3.33 -3.79
C PHE A 36 13.52 -2.60 -2.50
N ARG A 37 14.14 -3.30 -1.54
CA ARG A 37 14.63 -2.70 -0.27
C ARG A 37 15.70 -1.63 -0.49
N GLY A 38 16.44 -1.72 -1.57
CA GLY A 38 17.48 -0.75 -1.97
C GLY A 38 16.98 0.47 -2.71
N ALA A 39 15.66 0.56 -3.01
CA ALA A 39 15.06 1.70 -3.68
C ALA A 39 14.82 2.89 -2.73
N GLY A 40 14.67 4.07 -3.27
CA GLY A 40 14.43 5.39 -2.67
C GLY A 40 14.18 5.46 -1.16
N GLN A 41 12.99 5.09 -0.69
CA GLN A 41 12.61 5.18 0.73
C GLN A 41 13.03 3.94 1.56
N GLY A 42 13.70 2.98 0.93
CA GLY A 42 14.24 1.79 1.59
C GLY A 42 13.16 0.91 2.22
N VAL A 43 13.55 0.22 3.30
CA VAL A 43 12.69 -0.75 4.00
C VAL A 43 11.42 -0.15 4.60
N LYS A 44 11.36 1.17 4.86
CA LYS A 44 10.13 1.82 5.34
C LYS A 44 9.01 1.72 4.32
N ALA A 45 9.31 1.90 3.02
CA ALA A 45 8.31 1.68 1.98
C ALA A 45 7.82 0.23 1.93
N LEU A 46 8.72 -0.75 2.16
CA LEU A 46 8.32 -2.17 2.24
C LEU A 46 7.46 -2.46 3.47
N ILE A 47 7.75 -1.84 4.62
CA ILE A 47 6.88 -1.94 5.82
C ILE A 47 5.49 -1.38 5.51
N ALA A 48 5.41 -0.22 4.87
CA ALA A 48 4.13 0.40 4.51
C ALA A 48 3.36 -0.47 3.50
N GLU A 49 4.03 -0.96 2.46
CA GLU A 49 3.43 -1.85 1.45
C GLU A 49 2.87 -3.12 2.09
N LEU A 50 3.66 -3.79 2.93
CA LEU A 50 3.28 -5.01 3.62
C LEU A 50 2.11 -4.77 4.59
N ALA A 51 2.28 -3.81 5.51
CA ALA A 51 1.32 -3.61 6.58
C ALA A 51 -0.02 -3.07 6.02
N ALA A 52 0.01 -2.03 5.17
CA ALA A 52 -1.21 -1.50 4.60
C ALA A 52 -1.86 -2.50 3.62
N GLY A 53 -1.08 -3.18 2.77
CA GLY A 53 -1.62 -4.17 1.86
C GLY A 53 -2.33 -5.32 2.58
N GLU A 54 -1.73 -5.90 3.61
CA GLU A 54 -2.35 -7.00 4.38
C GLU A 54 -3.53 -6.53 5.25
N LEU A 55 -3.49 -5.32 5.81
CA LEU A 55 -4.65 -4.74 6.50
C LEU A 55 -5.83 -4.54 5.52
N ALA A 56 -5.56 -4.05 4.31
CA ALA A 56 -6.56 -3.91 3.25
C ALA A 56 -7.17 -5.27 2.88
N ARG A 57 -6.34 -6.31 2.73
CA ARG A 57 -6.80 -7.67 2.42
C ARG A 57 -7.69 -8.26 3.53
N ILE A 58 -7.37 -8.03 4.80
CA ILE A 58 -8.22 -8.44 5.94
C ILE A 58 -9.59 -7.76 5.88
N LEU A 59 -9.64 -6.51 5.44
CA LEU A 59 -10.88 -5.76 5.24
C LEU A 59 -11.64 -6.15 3.94
N GLY A 60 -11.15 -7.12 3.19
CA GLY A 60 -11.76 -7.54 1.93
C GLY A 60 -11.57 -6.56 0.77
N LEU A 61 -10.65 -5.60 0.91
CA LEU A 61 -10.30 -4.69 -0.18
C LEU A 61 -9.42 -5.41 -1.22
N PRO A 62 -9.60 -5.13 -2.51
CA PRO A 62 -8.91 -5.84 -3.59
C PRO A 62 -7.45 -5.38 -3.69
N VAL A 63 -6.55 -6.17 -3.15
CA VAL A 63 -5.09 -6.02 -3.24
C VAL A 63 -4.53 -7.32 -3.81
N PRO A 64 -3.58 -7.28 -4.76
CA PRO A 64 -2.91 -8.48 -5.25
C PRO A 64 -2.26 -9.28 -4.12
N GLU A 65 -2.01 -10.57 -4.33
CA GLU A 65 -1.27 -11.36 -3.35
C GLU A 65 0.08 -10.72 -3.06
N ILE A 66 0.47 -10.71 -1.77
CA ILE A 66 1.75 -10.19 -1.31
C ILE A 66 2.60 -11.37 -0.85
N VAL A 67 3.87 -11.39 -1.27
CA VAL A 67 4.85 -12.39 -0.87
C VAL A 67 6.17 -11.74 -0.47
N PHE A 68 6.93 -12.40 0.38
CA PHE A 68 8.35 -12.10 0.49
C PHE A 68 9.10 -12.73 -0.67
N ILE A 69 10.11 -12.03 -1.18
CA ILE A 69 10.93 -12.52 -2.27
C ILE A 69 12.42 -12.29 -2.00
N HIS A 70 13.21 -13.35 -2.12
CA HIS A 70 14.66 -13.24 -2.07
C HIS A 70 15.20 -12.79 -3.42
N VAL A 71 16.03 -11.75 -3.42
CA VAL A 71 16.75 -11.24 -4.59
C VAL A 71 18.23 -11.59 -4.46
N ASP A 72 18.77 -12.32 -5.46
CA ASP A 72 20.19 -12.64 -5.55
C ASP A 72 20.91 -11.52 -6.33
N PRO A 73 21.97 -10.90 -5.79
CA PRO A 73 22.70 -9.83 -6.46
C PRO A 73 23.37 -10.29 -7.78
N ARG A 74 23.50 -11.60 -8.00
CA ARG A 74 23.99 -12.16 -9.26
C ARG A 74 23.08 -11.85 -10.44
N MET A 75 21.80 -11.57 -10.22
CA MET A 75 20.86 -11.12 -11.25
C MET A 75 21.32 -9.82 -11.92
N ALA A 76 22.06 -8.97 -11.21
CA ALA A 76 22.65 -7.74 -11.77
C ALA A 76 23.67 -7.99 -12.89
N LYS A 77 24.22 -9.21 -13.02
CA LYS A 77 25.27 -9.51 -14.04
C LYS A 77 24.73 -9.51 -15.47
N THR A 78 23.45 -9.79 -15.65
CA THR A 78 22.78 -9.86 -16.96
C THR A 78 22.03 -8.58 -17.31
N GLU A 79 21.89 -7.67 -16.37
CA GLU A 79 21.19 -6.41 -16.56
C GLU A 79 22.11 -5.39 -17.25
N PRO A 80 21.72 -4.78 -18.40
CA PRO A 80 22.56 -3.82 -19.11
C PRO A 80 22.57 -2.43 -18.48
N ASP A 81 21.53 -2.04 -17.72
CA ASP A 81 21.38 -0.71 -17.13
C ASP A 81 22.16 -0.63 -15.78
N PRO A 82 23.20 0.24 -15.69
CA PRO A 82 23.99 0.35 -14.46
C PRO A 82 23.17 0.77 -13.22
N GLU A 83 22.13 1.58 -13.40
CA GLU A 83 21.26 2.01 -12.29
C GLU A 83 20.48 0.82 -11.72
N ILE A 84 19.95 -0.02 -12.59
CA ILE A 84 19.26 -1.25 -12.22
C ILE A 84 20.24 -2.26 -11.60
N GLN A 85 21.46 -2.39 -12.15
CA GLN A 85 22.49 -3.23 -11.55
C GLN A 85 22.76 -2.83 -10.09
N ASP A 86 22.92 -1.53 -9.84
CA ASP A 86 23.19 -1.01 -8.49
C ASP A 86 21.98 -1.18 -7.57
N LEU A 87 20.76 -1.04 -8.09
CA LEU A 87 19.54 -1.32 -7.34
C LEU A 87 19.47 -2.80 -6.91
N LEU A 88 19.71 -3.73 -7.83
CA LEU A 88 19.71 -5.17 -7.55
C LEU A 88 20.77 -5.54 -6.51
N ARG A 89 22.00 -5.00 -6.61
CA ARG A 89 23.05 -5.23 -5.61
C ARG A 89 22.66 -4.71 -4.22
N ARG A 90 22.08 -3.52 -4.13
CA ARG A 90 21.60 -2.94 -2.85
C ARG A 90 20.36 -3.64 -2.30
N SER A 91 19.71 -4.44 -3.11
CA SER A 91 18.48 -5.16 -2.76
C SER A 91 18.71 -6.64 -2.46
N GLU A 92 19.98 -7.06 -2.27
CA GLU A 92 20.30 -8.41 -1.85
C GLU A 92 19.49 -8.83 -0.62
N GLY A 93 18.94 -10.05 -0.64
CA GLY A 93 18.17 -10.64 0.45
C GLY A 93 16.68 -10.43 0.32
N LEU A 94 16.00 -10.21 1.44
CA LEU A 94 14.55 -10.20 1.53
C LEU A 94 13.94 -8.88 1.06
N ASN A 95 13.06 -8.97 0.09
CA ASN A 95 12.27 -7.88 -0.48
C ASN A 95 10.77 -8.24 -0.42
N LEU A 96 9.91 -7.40 -0.98
CA LEU A 96 8.48 -7.63 -1.08
C LEU A 96 8.07 -7.72 -2.55
N ALA A 97 7.09 -8.56 -2.86
CA ALA A 97 6.52 -8.62 -4.19
C ALA A 97 5.01 -8.77 -4.14
N LEU A 98 4.36 -8.24 -5.18
CA LEU A 98 2.93 -8.38 -5.42
C LEU A 98 2.72 -9.25 -6.66
N ASP A 99 1.65 -10.04 -6.65
CA ASP A 99 1.24 -10.81 -7.83
C ASP A 99 1.07 -9.89 -9.05
N TYR A 100 1.67 -10.27 -10.16
CA TYR A 100 1.54 -9.53 -11.41
C TYR A 100 0.18 -9.81 -12.04
N LEU A 101 -0.58 -8.77 -12.31
CA LEU A 101 -1.91 -8.86 -12.92
C LEU A 101 -1.81 -8.69 -14.44
N PRO A 102 -1.69 -9.76 -15.23
CA PRO A 102 -1.43 -9.67 -16.66
C PRO A 102 -2.62 -9.05 -17.39
N GLY A 103 -2.33 -8.03 -18.22
CA GLY A 103 -3.37 -7.30 -18.97
C GLY A 103 -4.17 -6.31 -18.14
N SER A 104 -3.80 -6.05 -16.90
CA SER A 104 -4.36 -4.93 -16.14
C SER A 104 -3.99 -3.59 -16.79
N ILE A 105 -4.84 -2.60 -16.59
CA ILE A 105 -4.63 -1.23 -17.05
C ILE A 105 -4.70 -0.28 -15.85
N ALA A 106 -3.95 0.82 -15.90
CA ALA A 106 -4.06 1.87 -14.89
C ALA A 106 -5.47 2.44 -14.87
N PHE A 107 -6.03 2.63 -13.67
CA PHE A 107 -7.32 3.29 -13.51
C PHE A 107 -7.22 4.75 -13.94
N ASP A 108 -8.07 5.14 -14.91
CA ASP A 108 -8.22 6.52 -15.34
C ASP A 108 -9.57 7.08 -14.84
N PRO A 109 -9.57 8.03 -13.88
CA PRO A 109 -10.81 8.59 -13.33
C PRO A 109 -11.65 9.38 -14.36
N LEU A 110 -11.10 9.72 -15.52
CA LEU A 110 -11.81 10.41 -16.59
C LEU A 110 -12.44 9.45 -17.59
N ALA A 111 -11.81 8.30 -17.82
CA ALA A 111 -12.25 7.30 -18.79
C ALA A 111 -13.13 6.21 -18.18
N ASP A 112 -12.80 5.73 -16.99
CA ASP A 112 -13.52 4.63 -16.33
C ASP A 112 -14.72 5.14 -15.53
N ARG A 113 -15.91 5.03 -16.14
CA ARG A 113 -17.16 5.40 -15.49
C ARG A 113 -17.76 4.30 -14.61
N SER A 114 -17.20 3.10 -14.60
CA SER A 114 -17.71 1.97 -13.80
C SER A 114 -17.62 2.24 -12.30
N ILE A 115 -16.63 3.04 -11.88
CA ILE A 115 -16.46 3.44 -10.48
C ILE A 115 -17.65 4.22 -9.92
N ALA A 116 -18.39 4.93 -10.76
CA ALA A 116 -19.57 5.69 -10.32
C ALA A 116 -20.67 4.80 -9.74
N THR A 117 -20.68 3.51 -10.07
CA THR A 117 -21.59 2.49 -9.51
C THR A 117 -21.00 1.69 -8.35
N LYS A 118 -19.72 1.89 -8.04
CA LYS A 118 -18.98 1.19 -6.98
C LYS A 118 -18.74 2.10 -5.76
N THR A 119 -19.75 2.89 -5.37
CA THR A 119 -19.65 3.91 -4.31
C THR A 119 -19.22 3.35 -2.97
N ARG A 120 -19.70 2.15 -2.62
CA ARG A 120 -19.30 1.44 -1.39
C ARG A 120 -17.81 1.09 -1.42
N LEU A 121 -17.31 0.55 -2.53
CA LEU A 121 -15.88 0.23 -2.67
C LEU A 121 -15.03 1.51 -2.64
N ALA A 122 -15.45 2.56 -3.34
CA ALA A 122 -14.76 3.85 -3.32
C ALA A 122 -14.71 4.42 -1.89
N SER A 123 -15.80 4.34 -1.13
CA SER A 123 -15.87 4.78 0.27
C SER A 123 -14.96 3.97 1.18
N ALA A 124 -14.93 2.65 1.01
CA ALA A 124 -14.07 1.76 1.77
C ALA A 124 -12.58 2.02 1.51
N ILE A 125 -12.17 2.25 0.25
CA ILE A 125 -10.80 2.58 -0.11
C ILE A 125 -10.40 3.96 0.45
N VAL A 126 -11.25 4.97 0.31
CA VAL A 126 -11.00 6.32 0.86
C VAL A 126 -10.86 6.27 2.38
N TRP A 127 -11.76 5.55 3.06
CA TRP A 127 -11.69 5.34 4.50
C TRP A 127 -10.38 4.67 4.90
N PHE A 128 -10.00 3.60 4.19
CA PHE A 128 -8.77 2.86 4.45
C PHE A 128 -7.52 3.71 4.27
N ASP A 129 -7.40 4.44 3.15
CA ASP A 129 -6.25 5.30 2.89
C ASP A 129 -6.16 6.46 3.91
N ALA A 130 -7.29 6.97 4.41
CA ALA A 130 -7.30 7.93 5.50
C ALA A 130 -6.84 7.31 6.84
N LEU A 131 -7.21 6.05 7.13
CA LEU A 131 -6.75 5.31 8.31
C LEU A 131 -5.24 5.14 8.30
N VAL A 132 -4.69 4.64 7.21
CA VAL A 132 -3.24 4.35 7.07
C VAL A 132 -2.43 5.56 6.64
N THR A 133 -3.05 6.74 6.52
CA THR A 133 -2.41 7.99 6.10
C THR A 133 -1.66 7.88 4.77
N ASN A 134 -2.27 7.24 3.78
CA ASN A 134 -1.71 7.14 2.43
C ASN A 134 -1.82 8.49 1.71
N VAL A 135 -0.70 9.12 1.41
CA VAL A 135 -0.67 10.48 0.81
C VAL A 135 -0.62 10.45 -0.73
N ASP A 136 -0.46 9.28 -1.34
CA ASP A 136 -0.05 9.17 -2.75
C ASP A 136 -1.14 8.66 -3.71
N ARG A 137 -2.31 8.19 -3.21
CA ARG A 137 -3.42 7.76 -4.08
C ARG A 137 -4.21 8.93 -4.60
N THR A 138 -3.63 9.66 -5.56
CA THR A 138 -4.15 10.93 -6.10
C THR A 138 -4.55 10.80 -7.57
N ALA A 139 -5.15 11.85 -8.15
CA ALA A 139 -5.48 11.85 -9.57
C ALA A 139 -4.24 11.81 -10.50
N ARG A 140 -3.06 12.20 -10.00
CA ARG A 140 -1.80 12.13 -10.77
C ARG A 140 -1.12 10.77 -10.68
N ASN A 141 -1.29 10.11 -9.54
CA ASN A 141 -0.76 8.79 -9.25
C ASN A 141 -1.87 7.96 -8.62
N THR A 142 -2.64 7.29 -9.45
CA THR A 142 -3.87 6.65 -8.97
C THR A 142 -3.60 5.45 -8.08
N ASN A 143 -2.48 4.76 -8.31
CA ASN A 143 -2.10 3.53 -7.60
C ASN A 143 -3.26 2.50 -7.55
N LEU A 144 -4.00 2.45 -8.66
CA LEU A 144 -5.14 1.57 -8.87
C LEU A 144 -5.04 0.94 -10.25
N LEU A 145 -5.29 -0.35 -10.33
CA LEU A 145 -5.39 -1.10 -11.58
C LEU A 145 -6.83 -1.57 -11.81
N VAL A 146 -7.22 -1.65 -13.07
CA VAL A 146 -8.44 -2.35 -13.49
C VAL A 146 -8.02 -3.68 -14.11
N TRP A 147 -8.44 -4.78 -13.50
CA TRP A 147 -8.18 -6.13 -13.97
C TRP A 147 -9.46 -6.95 -13.93
N HIS A 148 -9.81 -7.58 -15.03
CA HIS A 148 -11.10 -8.31 -15.19
C HIS A 148 -12.33 -7.47 -14.76
N ARG A 149 -12.34 -6.17 -15.04
CA ARG A 149 -13.36 -5.18 -14.64
C ARG A 149 -13.46 -4.89 -13.14
N GLU A 150 -12.54 -5.43 -12.35
CA GLU A 150 -12.43 -5.13 -10.93
C GLU A 150 -11.27 -4.17 -10.65
N LEU A 151 -11.46 -3.32 -9.65
CA LEU A 151 -10.47 -2.36 -9.23
C LEU A 151 -9.53 -3.02 -8.22
N TYR A 152 -8.22 -2.88 -8.42
CA TYR A 152 -7.20 -3.37 -7.49
C TYR A 152 -6.35 -2.22 -6.96
N MET A 153 -6.12 -2.23 -5.65
CA MET A 153 -5.22 -1.29 -4.98
C MET A 153 -3.79 -1.81 -5.06
N ILE A 154 -2.87 -0.96 -5.49
CA ILE A 154 -1.44 -1.24 -5.53
C ILE A 154 -0.67 -0.08 -4.91
N ASP A 155 0.62 -0.28 -4.69
CA ASP A 155 1.57 0.74 -4.23
C ASP A 155 1.14 1.47 -2.95
N HIS A 156 1.20 0.75 -1.84
CA HIS A 156 0.94 1.27 -0.49
C HIS A 156 2.20 1.86 0.16
N GLY A 157 3.31 1.96 -0.55
CA GLY A 157 4.60 2.39 -0.01
C GLY A 157 4.61 3.79 0.61
N ALA A 158 3.65 4.65 0.26
CA ALA A 158 3.45 5.97 0.86
C ALA A 158 2.43 5.99 2.02
N ALA A 159 1.89 4.84 2.42
CA ALA A 159 1.09 4.70 3.62
C ALA A 159 1.96 4.78 4.89
N LEU A 160 1.32 4.83 6.06
CA LEU A 160 1.99 4.93 7.36
C LEU A 160 3.00 6.09 7.41
N TYR A 161 2.66 7.21 6.75
CA TYR A 161 3.58 8.33 6.56
C TYR A 161 4.19 8.84 7.85
N PHE A 162 3.53 8.63 8.99
CA PHE A 162 4.03 8.97 10.33
C PHE A 162 5.35 8.29 10.69
N HIS A 163 5.67 7.12 10.10
CA HIS A 163 6.89 6.38 10.45
C HIS A 163 8.19 7.02 9.91
N HIS A 164 8.07 8.06 9.10
CA HIS A 164 9.23 8.86 8.70
C HIS A 164 9.68 9.83 9.80
N ASP A 165 8.74 10.20 10.68
CA ASP A 165 8.97 11.09 11.82
C ASP A 165 8.07 10.66 12.99
N TRP A 166 8.67 10.18 14.07
CA TRP A 166 7.97 9.69 15.26
C TRP A 166 7.68 10.80 16.28
N GLU A 167 8.05 12.06 15.99
CA GLU A 167 7.70 13.18 16.85
C GLU A 167 6.19 13.42 16.84
N GLN A 168 5.61 13.74 17.99
CA GLN A 168 4.17 14.03 18.15
C GLN A 168 3.24 12.95 17.55
N VAL A 169 3.70 11.70 17.54
CA VAL A 169 2.95 10.59 16.92
C VAL A 169 1.59 10.37 17.58
N GLU A 170 1.47 10.70 18.88
CA GLU A 170 0.21 10.55 19.62
C GLU A 170 -0.84 11.55 19.14
N GLU A 171 -0.48 12.84 19.05
CA GLU A 171 -1.36 13.89 18.52
C GLU A 171 -1.72 13.63 17.06
N ARG A 172 -0.73 13.22 16.26
CA ARG A 172 -0.92 12.91 14.83
C ARG A 172 -1.84 11.71 14.63
N SER A 173 -1.88 10.76 15.55
CA SER A 173 -2.74 9.57 15.44
C SER A 173 -4.24 9.91 15.51
N ILE A 174 -4.63 10.96 16.24
CA ILE A 174 -6.03 11.42 16.37
C ILE A 174 -6.37 12.62 15.49
N ALA A 175 -5.37 13.15 14.77
CA ALA A 175 -5.54 14.33 13.93
C ALA A 175 -6.37 14.04 12.67
N PRO A 176 -7.06 15.03 12.11
CA PRO A 176 -7.58 14.99 10.75
C PRO A 176 -6.51 14.62 9.73
N PHE A 177 -6.93 14.21 8.54
CA PHE A 177 -6.03 13.90 7.43
C PHE A 177 -6.37 14.76 6.20
N PRO A 178 -5.96 16.03 6.15
CA PRO A 178 -6.36 16.96 5.08
C PRO A 178 -5.94 16.55 3.68
N GLN A 179 -4.91 15.69 3.53
CA GLN A 179 -4.45 15.17 2.25
C GLN A 179 -5.51 14.32 1.54
N ILE A 180 -6.50 13.80 2.29
CA ILE A 180 -7.60 13.01 1.74
C ILE A 180 -8.40 13.77 0.67
N ARG A 181 -8.42 15.10 0.71
CA ARG A 181 -9.06 15.96 -0.32
C ARG A 181 -8.53 15.73 -1.73
N HIS A 182 -7.31 15.19 -1.87
CA HIS A 182 -6.67 14.91 -3.15
C HIS A 182 -6.87 13.46 -3.61
N HIS A 183 -7.56 12.64 -2.80
CA HIS A 183 -7.74 11.22 -3.09
C HIS A 183 -8.57 11.02 -4.36
N VAL A 184 -8.05 10.16 -5.27
CA VAL A 184 -8.62 9.96 -6.61
C VAL A 184 -10.08 9.50 -6.59
N LEU A 185 -10.48 8.71 -5.60
CA LEU A 185 -11.84 8.17 -5.48
C LEU A 185 -12.79 9.03 -4.64
N LEU A 186 -12.34 10.13 -4.04
CA LEU A 186 -13.11 10.86 -3.04
C LEU A 186 -14.51 11.31 -3.55
N ARG A 187 -14.60 11.76 -4.81
CA ARG A 187 -15.89 12.21 -5.37
C ARG A 187 -16.96 11.11 -5.40
N TRP A 188 -16.55 9.84 -5.51
CA TRP A 188 -17.46 8.69 -5.55
C TRP A 188 -17.68 8.04 -4.19
N ALA A 189 -16.97 8.44 -3.15
CA ALA A 189 -17.04 7.89 -1.80
C ALA A 189 -18.27 8.44 -1.04
N SER A 190 -19.49 8.11 -1.49
CA SER A 190 -20.73 8.66 -0.91
C SER A 190 -21.18 7.96 0.37
N GLU A 191 -20.59 6.82 0.72
CA GLU A 191 -20.99 5.94 1.83
C GLU A 191 -19.89 5.87 2.92
N LEU A 192 -19.21 7.02 3.22
CA LEU A 192 -18.10 7.05 4.16
C LEU A 192 -18.52 6.74 5.61
N ARG A 193 -19.75 7.06 6.02
CA ARG A 193 -20.24 6.74 7.36
C ARG A 193 -20.54 5.25 7.51
N GLU A 194 -21.09 4.64 6.47
CA GLU A 194 -21.33 3.21 6.38
C GLU A 194 -20.01 2.45 6.35
N ALA A 195 -19.06 2.92 5.54
CA ALA A 195 -17.70 2.36 5.50
C ALA A 195 -17.02 2.47 6.86
N ASP A 196 -17.16 3.59 7.57
CA ASP A 196 -16.61 3.76 8.91
C ASP A 196 -17.18 2.74 9.91
N ALA A 197 -18.49 2.55 9.90
CA ALA A 197 -19.12 1.59 10.79
C ALA A 197 -18.68 0.16 10.52
N GLU A 198 -18.60 -0.24 9.25
CA GLU A 198 -18.23 -1.60 8.83
C GLU A 198 -16.75 -1.89 9.03
N MET A 199 -15.89 -1.03 8.50
CA MET A 199 -14.43 -1.24 8.49
C MET A 199 -13.84 -1.16 9.91
N SER A 200 -14.30 -0.20 10.73
CA SER A 200 -13.81 -0.09 12.12
C SER A 200 -14.25 -1.25 13.00
N ALA A 201 -15.38 -1.87 12.71
CA ALA A 201 -15.83 -3.09 13.41
C ALA A 201 -15.05 -4.34 12.96
N ALA A 202 -14.68 -4.40 11.68
CA ALA A 202 -13.93 -5.53 11.11
C ALA A 202 -12.44 -5.51 11.48
N LEU A 203 -11.84 -4.34 11.64
CA LEU A 203 -10.42 -4.18 11.92
C LEU A 203 -10.15 -4.21 13.43
N THR A 204 -9.98 -5.42 13.97
CA THR A 204 -9.70 -5.64 15.39
C THR A 204 -8.23 -5.44 15.75
N GLY A 205 -7.95 -5.20 17.04
CA GLY A 205 -6.57 -5.13 17.55
C GLY A 205 -5.75 -6.39 17.24
N ASP A 206 -6.35 -7.56 17.39
CA ASP A 206 -5.70 -8.84 17.05
C ASP A 206 -5.38 -8.95 15.55
N ALA A 207 -6.23 -8.41 14.69
CA ALA A 207 -5.97 -8.39 13.26
C ALA A 207 -4.77 -7.50 12.92
N ILE A 208 -4.69 -6.31 13.53
CA ILE A 208 -3.56 -5.40 13.39
C ILE A 208 -2.27 -6.06 13.90
N GLU A 209 -2.29 -6.67 15.09
CA GLU A 209 -1.12 -7.34 15.67
C GLU A 209 -0.63 -8.50 14.79
N ARG A 210 -1.53 -9.31 14.24
CA ARG A 210 -1.15 -10.38 13.30
C ARG A 210 -0.46 -9.85 12.05
N VAL A 211 -0.92 -8.74 11.49
CA VAL A 211 -0.27 -8.12 10.33
C VAL A 211 1.11 -7.56 10.69
N LEU A 212 1.19 -6.81 11.78
CA LEU A 212 2.44 -6.22 12.22
C LEU A 212 3.50 -7.27 12.60
N ALA A 213 3.07 -8.44 13.10
CA ALA A 213 3.95 -9.57 13.37
C ALA A 213 4.61 -10.16 12.10
N MET A 214 4.06 -9.88 10.91
CA MET A 214 4.66 -10.31 9.64
C MET A 214 5.86 -9.45 9.22
N ILE A 215 6.01 -8.23 9.77
CA ILE A 215 7.14 -7.35 9.43
C ILE A 215 8.44 -7.99 9.90
N PRO A 216 9.45 -8.19 9.03
CA PRO A 216 10.74 -8.73 9.44
C PRO A 216 11.44 -7.81 10.47
N ASP A 217 12.06 -8.39 11.49
CA ASP A 217 12.77 -7.62 12.52
C ASP A 217 13.85 -6.72 11.93
N GLU A 218 14.54 -7.21 10.91
CA GLU A 218 15.60 -6.47 10.22
C GLU A 218 15.12 -5.19 9.50
N TRP A 219 13.80 -5.09 9.19
CA TRP A 219 13.24 -3.90 8.55
C TRP A 219 12.88 -2.79 9.55
N LEU A 220 12.68 -3.14 10.83
CA LEU A 220 12.19 -2.20 11.85
C LEU A 220 13.20 -1.11 12.22
N GLY A 221 14.51 -1.35 12.01
CA GLY A 221 15.54 -0.33 12.25
C GLY A 221 15.56 0.21 13.68
N GLY A 222 15.17 -0.61 14.68
CA GLY A 222 15.09 -0.22 16.09
C GLY A 222 13.72 0.33 16.52
N VAL A 223 12.78 0.53 15.60
CA VAL A 223 11.39 0.88 15.94
C VAL A 223 10.66 -0.38 16.40
N ARG A 224 9.89 -0.28 17.49
CA ARG A 224 9.10 -1.40 17.99
C ARG A 224 7.77 -1.51 17.24
N ARG A 225 7.32 -2.75 16.98
CA ARG A 225 6.01 -3.02 16.34
C ARG A 225 4.84 -2.39 17.08
N GLU A 226 4.94 -2.34 18.41
CA GLU A 226 3.91 -1.73 19.27
C GLU A 226 3.68 -0.26 18.93
N ALA A 227 4.69 0.46 18.45
CA ALA A 227 4.52 1.86 18.05
C ALA A 227 3.56 1.99 16.85
N TYR A 228 3.66 1.09 15.87
CA TYR A 228 2.71 1.01 14.75
C TYR A 228 1.31 0.59 15.22
N ARG A 229 1.24 -0.43 16.09
CA ARG A 229 -0.02 -0.89 16.66
C ARG A 229 -0.74 0.23 17.40
N ASP A 230 -0.04 0.90 18.31
CA ASP A 230 -0.61 1.93 19.17
C ASP A 230 -1.12 3.13 18.33
N TYR A 231 -0.39 3.50 17.27
CA TYR A 231 -0.84 4.51 16.31
C TYR A 231 -2.16 4.09 15.64
N LEU A 232 -2.22 2.90 15.05
CA LEU A 232 -3.41 2.41 14.34
C LEU A 232 -4.62 2.25 15.28
N LEU A 233 -4.40 1.71 16.48
CA LEU A 233 -5.47 1.56 17.48
C LEU A 233 -6.03 2.90 17.93
N ARG A 234 -5.18 3.91 18.14
CA ARG A 234 -5.64 5.27 18.48
C ARG A 234 -6.45 5.89 17.34
N ARG A 235 -6.02 5.71 16.09
CA ARG A 235 -6.80 6.20 14.93
C ARG A 235 -8.18 5.56 14.83
N LEU A 236 -8.33 4.31 15.24
CA LEU A 236 -9.62 3.62 15.26
C LEU A 236 -10.55 4.04 16.42
N GLN A 237 -10.02 4.73 17.44
CA GLN A 237 -10.86 5.24 18.53
C GLN A 237 -11.73 6.42 18.07
N SER A 238 -12.95 6.47 18.62
CA SER A 238 -13.85 7.61 18.37
C SER A 238 -13.50 8.81 19.28
N PRO A 239 -13.70 10.03 18.81
CA PRO A 239 -14.16 10.41 17.47
C PRO A 239 -13.05 10.28 16.43
N ARG A 240 -13.36 9.67 15.29
CA ARG A 240 -12.44 9.56 14.15
C ARG A 240 -12.48 10.83 13.31
N THR A 241 -11.74 11.84 13.70
CA THR A 241 -11.70 13.17 13.07
C THR A 241 -11.32 13.13 11.60
N TRP A 242 -10.51 12.16 11.21
CA TRP A 242 -10.08 11.95 9.83
C TRP A 242 -11.21 11.42 8.91
N VAL A 243 -12.25 10.76 9.46
CA VAL A 243 -13.46 10.38 8.70
C VAL A 243 -14.31 11.63 8.43
N GLU A 244 -14.51 12.48 9.42
CA GLU A 244 -15.25 13.73 9.24
C GLU A 244 -14.51 14.68 8.27
N GLU A 245 -13.18 14.68 8.27
CA GLU A 245 -12.38 15.39 7.26
C GLU A 245 -12.67 14.88 5.85
N ALA A 246 -12.69 13.55 5.65
CA ALA A 246 -12.99 12.97 4.33
C ALA A 246 -14.43 13.31 3.86
N ILE A 247 -15.40 13.26 4.76
CA ILE A 247 -16.80 13.63 4.47
C ILE A 247 -16.90 15.11 4.08
N GLY A 248 -16.26 15.98 4.87
CA GLY A 248 -16.24 17.42 4.59
C GLY A 248 -15.53 17.75 3.27
N ALA A 249 -14.37 17.14 3.04
CA ALA A 249 -13.62 17.32 1.80
C ALA A 249 -14.42 16.85 0.57
N ARG A 250 -15.16 15.73 0.67
CA ARG A 250 -16.04 15.26 -0.41
C ARG A 250 -17.17 16.25 -0.70
N ALA A 251 -17.80 16.80 0.34
CA ALA A 251 -18.90 17.75 0.18
C ALA A 251 -18.50 19.02 -0.60
N LEU A 252 -17.22 19.37 -0.61
CA LEU A 252 -16.68 20.49 -1.39
C LEU A 252 -16.46 20.17 -2.87
N LEU A 253 -16.60 18.89 -3.29
CA LEU A 253 -16.43 18.44 -4.68
C LEU A 253 -17.77 18.31 -5.43
N LEU A 254 -18.89 18.50 -4.75
CA LEU A 254 -20.27 18.37 -5.28
C LEU A 254 -20.85 19.73 -5.60
#